data_edf69bf3020d8dda72b939c78a0ccd5a
#
_entry.id   edf69bf3020d8dda72b939c78a0ccd5a
#
_cell.length_a   1.000
_cell.length_b   1.000
_cell.length_c   1.000
_cell.angle_alpha   90.00
_cell.angle_beta   90.00
_cell.angle_gamma   90.00
#
_symmetry.space_group_name_H-M   'P 1'
#
loop_
_entity.id
_entity.type
_entity.pdbx_description
1 polymer ?
#
loop_
_entity_poly.entity_id
_entity_poly.type
_entity_poly.pdbx_seq_one_letter_code
_entity_poly.pdbx_strand_id
1 'polypeptide(L)'
;MMRAKSFLIASVCAALFAAAGVQAAAPKPPRATQGTTVTLPVTASVEVANDQAVIELYVLEQSKDIAQATTKAIERAAEGLKQLKALYPQAELKNQTLTSTPRYSKAKEGEAPEIVGWEVRQSVSAKLKNVEQAAPFVQSAQKYFAFSSVGFQLSPESRAAVQDQLVREAIKNMKAQAKVIAE
;
A
#
# COMPACT_ATOMS: atom_id res chain seq x y z
N MET A 1 63.79 26.80 5.79
CA MET A 1 65.18 26.44 5.44
C MET A 1 65.13 25.32 4.41
N MET A 2 65.77 25.62 3.31
CA MET A 2 66.48 24.79 2.32
C MET A 2 65.69 23.71 1.59
N ARG A 3 65.46 23.95 0.31
CA ARG A 3 66.32 23.65 -0.89
C ARG A 3 66.40 22.12 -1.12
N ALA A 4 66.35 21.56 -2.27
CA ALA A 4 66.41 21.99 -3.65
C ALA A 4 66.35 20.76 -4.59
N LYS A 5 65.94 20.99 -5.81
CA LYS A 5 66.57 20.61 -7.10
C LYS A 5 66.44 19.14 -7.53
N SER A 6 65.70 18.91 -8.56
CA SER A 6 66.08 18.81 -9.99
C SER A 6 66.95 17.60 -10.35
N PHE A 7 66.54 16.77 -11.32
CA PHE A 7 67.18 16.70 -12.64
C PHE A 7 66.50 15.65 -13.52
N LEU A 8 66.23 16.05 -14.70
CA LEU A 8 65.92 15.36 -15.94
C LEU A 8 66.74 14.11 -16.20
N ILE A 9 66.16 13.10 -16.88
CA ILE A 9 66.80 12.46 -18.04
C ILE A 9 65.69 11.90 -18.95
N ALA A 10 65.70 12.35 -20.19
CA ALA A 10 64.91 11.84 -21.30
C ALA A 10 65.47 10.51 -21.78
N SER A 11 64.58 9.59 -22.12
CA SER A 11 64.95 8.48 -22.99
C SER A 11 63.79 8.17 -23.94
N VAL A 12 64.01 8.46 -25.21
CA VAL A 12 63.15 8.17 -26.34
C VAL A 12 63.28 6.70 -26.67
N CYS A 13 62.18 5.94 -26.58
CA CYS A 13 62.07 4.65 -27.23
C CYS A 13 60.80 4.69 -28.11
N ALA A 14 61.03 4.90 -29.38
CA ALA A 14 60.02 4.72 -30.41
C ALA A 14 59.71 3.23 -30.56
N ALA A 15 58.58 2.77 -30.14
CA ALA A 15 58.01 1.47 -30.46
C ALA A 15 56.85 1.71 -31.45
N LEU A 16 57.08 1.32 -32.71
CA LEU A 16 56.01 1.20 -33.69
C LEU A 16 55.06 0.08 -33.25
N PHE A 17 53.90 0.44 -32.78
CA PHE A 17 52.77 -0.47 -32.66
C PHE A 17 51.89 -0.33 -33.93
N ALA A 18 51.96 -1.35 -34.81
CA ALA A 18 50.99 -1.53 -35.87
C ALA A 18 49.64 -1.84 -35.22
N ALA A 19 48.77 -0.81 -35.15
CA ALA A 19 47.38 -0.98 -34.72
C ALA A 19 46.63 -1.71 -35.84
N ALA A 20 46.45 -3.01 -35.72
CA ALA A 20 45.44 -3.76 -36.46
C ALA A 20 44.08 -3.21 -36.04
N GLY A 21 43.49 -2.37 -36.89
CA GLY A 21 42.14 -1.82 -36.66
C GLY A 21 41.12 -2.96 -36.74
N VAL A 22 40.66 -3.40 -35.58
CA VAL A 22 39.42 -4.15 -35.47
C VAL A 22 38.29 -3.15 -35.72
N GLN A 23 37.83 -3.06 -36.95
CA GLN A 23 36.59 -2.37 -37.26
C GLN A 23 35.45 -3.19 -36.68
N ALA A 24 35.01 -2.78 -35.48
CA ALA A 24 33.74 -3.24 -34.94
C ALA A 24 32.65 -2.78 -35.92
N ALA A 25 32.05 -3.75 -36.58
CA ALA A 25 30.90 -3.51 -37.46
C ALA A 25 29.82 -2.80 -36.59
N ALA A 26 29.49 -1.56 -36.98
CA ALA A 26 28.40 -0.85 -36.35
C ALA A 26 27.14 -1.72 -36.38
N PRO A 27 26.38 -1.81 -35.28
CA PRO A 27 25.14 -2.57 -35.29
C PRO A 27 24.25 -2.01 -36.39
N LYS A 28 23.84 -2.87 -37.31
CA LYS A 28 22.89 -2.49 -38.38
C LYS A 28 21.67 -1.90 -37.69
N PRO A 29 21.23 -0.69 -38.10
CA PRO A 29 19.98 -0.16 -37.59
C PRO A 29 18.86 -1.17 -37.84
N PRO A 30 17.92 -1.33 -36.91
CA PRO A 30 16.81 -2.26 -37.11
C PRO A 30 16.13 -1.89 -38.43
N ARG A 31 16.01 -2.93 -39.28
CA ARG A 31 15.40 -2.80 -40.61
C ARG A 31 14.01 -2.20 -40.40
N ALA A 32 13.80 -0.98 -40.86
CA ALA A 32 12.49 -0.37 -40.84
C ALA A 32 11.52 -1.33 -41.53
N THR A 33 10.61 -1.89 -40.78
CA THR A 33 9.52 -2.69 -41.35
C THR A 33 8.70 -1.73 -42.17
N GLN A 34 8.68 -1.94 -43.49
CA GLN A 34 7.77 -1.21 -44.37
C GLN A 34 6.36 -1.67 -44.05
N GLY A 35 5.71 -0.93 -43.16
CA GLY A 35 4.34 -1.22 -42.76
C GLY A 35 3.80 -0.12 -41.83
N THR A 36 2.52 0.06 -41.84
CA THR A 36 1.82 0.97 -40.92
C THR A 36 1.77 0.34 -39.53
N THR A 37 2.26 1.06 -38.51
CA THR A 37 2.09 0.66 -37.12
C THR A 37 0.77 1.23 -36.61
N VAL A 38 -0.12 0.34 -36.17
CA VAL A 38 -1.41 0.70 -35.58
C VAL A 38 -1.37 0.40 -34.08
N THR A 39 -1.64 1.40 -33.25
CA THR A 39 -1.77 1.23 -31.80
C THR A 39 -3.24 1.10 -31.43
N LEU A 40 -3.60 -0.02 -30.81
CA LEU A 40 -4.98 -0.33 -30.42
C LEU A 40 -5.11 -0.23 -28.89
N PRO A 41 -5.89 0.74 -28.37
CA PRO A 41 -6.29 0.73 -26.98
C PRO A 41 -7.34 -0.37 -26.77
N VAL A 42 -7.08 -1.27 -25.82
CA VAL A 42 -8.01 -2.35 -25.47
C VAL A 42 -8.36 -2.27 -24.01
N THR A 43 -9.65 -2.33 -23.71
CA THR A 43 -10.17 -2.38 -22.35
C THR A 43 -10.95 -3.68 -22.14
N ALA A 44 -10.90 -4.17 -20.90
CA ALA A 44 -11.77 -5.25 -20.43
C ALA A 44 -12.35 -4.86 -19.07
N SER A 45 -13.59 -5.25 -18.81
CA SER A 45 -14.26 -5.06 -17.54
C SER A 45 -15.01 -6.32 -17.17
N VAL A 46 -15.09 -6.59 -15.86
CA VAL A 46 -15.89 -7.68 -15.31
C VAL A 46 -16.53 -7.21 -14.02
N GLU A 47 -17.80 -7.52 -13.83
CA GLU A 47 -18.51 -7.25 -12.59
C GLU A 47 -18.46 -8.49 -11.70
N VAL A 48 -18.04 -8.30 -10.45
CA VAL A 48 -17.91 -9.39 -9.48
C VAL A 48 -18.43 -8.90 -8.12
N ALA A 49 -19.20 -9.73 -7.45
CA ALA A 49 -19.65 -9.44 -6.09
C ALA A 49 -18.48 -9.48 -5.10
N ASN A 50 -18.50 -8.54 -4.16
CA ASN A 50 -17.53 -8.56 -3.06
C ASN A 50 -17.74 -9.78 -2.17
N ASP A 51 -16.67 -10.43 -1.75
CA ASP A 51 -16.64 -11.63 -0.93
C ASP A 51 -16.03 -11.43 0.45
N GLN A 52 -15.56 -10.22 0.75
CA GLN A 52 -14.93 -9.87 2.02
C GLN A 52 -15.50 -8.57 2.58
N ALA A 53 -15.82 -8.55 3.87
CA ALA A 53 -16.11 -7.33 4.61
C ALA A 53 -14.91 -6.93 5.47
N VAL A 54 -14.58 -5.64 5.47
CA VAL A 54 -13.60 -5.01 6.35
C VAL A 54 -14.30 -4.02 7.24
N ILE A 55 -14.20 -4.24 8.54
CA ILE A 55 -14.90 -3.45 9.56
C ILE A 55 -13.85 -2.75 10.40
N GLU A 56 -13.96 -1.43 10.50
CA GLU A 56 -13.10 -0.61 11.35
C GLU A 56 -13.85 -0.23 12.62
N LEU A 57 -13.20 -0.51 13.73
CA LEU A 57 -13.68 -0.29 15.09
C LEU A 57 -12.66 0.51 15.88
N TYR A 58 -13.05 1.07 17.00
CA TYR A 58 -12.10 1.72 17.90
C TYR A 58 -12.56 1.70 19.36
N VAL A 59 -11.58 1.85 20.24
CA VAL A 59 -11.77 2.19 21.63
C VAL A 59 -11.28 3.62 21.84
N LEU A 60 -11.98 4.40 22.65
CA LEU A 60 -11.62 5.76 23.02
C LEU A 60 -11.57 5.85 24.55
N GLU A 61 -10.42 6.25 25.08
CA GLU A 61 -10.21 6.45 26.50
C GLU A 61 -9.69 7.87 26.78
N GLN A 62 -10.13 8.44 27.89
CA GLN A 62 -9.74 9.78 28.29
C GLN A 62 -9.21 9.77 29.73
N SER A 63 -8.09 10.47 29.97
CA SER A 63 -7.54 10.68 31.31
C SER A 63 -6.76 11.98 31.35
N LYS A 64 -6.51 12.48 32.57
CA LYS A 64 -5.53 13.57 32.80
C LYS A 64 -4.10 13.06 32.55
N ASP A 65 -3.86 11.78 32.76
CA ASP A 65 -2.57 11.10 32.56
C ASP A 65 -2.62 10.28 31.25
N ILE A 66 -1.70 10.58 30.34
CA ILE A 66 -1.58 9.90 29.06
C ILE A 66 -1.25 8.41 29.21
N ALA A 67 -0.39 8.04 30.17
CA ALA A 67 -0.01 6.64 30.40
C ALA A 67 -1.22 5.83 30.86
N GLN A 68 -2.03 6.38 31.75
CA GLN A 68 -3.25 5.76 32.24
C GLN A 68 -4.29 5.58 31.11
N ALA A 69 -4.49 6.61 30.27
CA ALA A 69 -5.41 6.54 29.13
C ALA A 69 -4.95 5.47 28.12
N THR A 70 -3.63 5.43 27.85
CA THR A 70 -3.02 4.45 26.93
C THR A 70 -3.21 3.01 27.43
N THR A 71 -2.89 2.75 28.70
CA THR A 71 -3.04 1.42 29.28
C THR A 71 -4.48 0.93 29.20
N LYS A 72 -5.45 1.78 29.60
CA LYS A 72 -6.88 1.44 29.54
C LYS A 72 -7.36 1.16 28.12
N ALA A 73 -6.92 1.95 27.13
CA ALA A 73 -7.29 1.76 25.74
C ALA A 73 -6.79 0.40 25.20
N ILE A 74 -5.55 0.05 25.51
CA ILE A 74 -4.94 -1.23 25.12
C ILE A 74 -5.66 -2.42 25.79
N GLU A 75 -5.86 -2.37 27.10
CA GLU A 75 -6.53 -3.42 27.85
C GLU A 75 -7.95 -3.67 27.36
N ARG A 76 -8.73 -2.59 27.18
CA ARG A 76 -10.09 -2.68 26.68
C ARG A 76 -10.15 -3.21 25.24
N ALA A 77 -9.22 -2.80 24.38
CA ALA A 77 -9.12 -3.34 23.02
C ALA A 77 -8.77 -4.82 23.04
N ALA A 78 -7.82 -5.24 23.87
CA ALA A 78 -7.41 -6.65 23.99
C ALA A 78 -8.56 -7.53 24.48
N GLU A 79 -9.30 -7.10 25.50
CA GLU A 79 -10.45 -7.86 26.00
C GLU A 79 -11.56 -7.95 24.95
N GLY A 80 -11.89 -6.83 24.29
CA GLY A 80 -12.88 -6.83 23.21
C GLY A 80 -12.49 -7.77 22.05
N LEU A 81 -11.22 -7.75 21.63
CA LEU A 81 -10.72 -8.66 20.60
C LEU A 81 -10.81 -10.13 21.01
N LYS A 82 -10.49 -10.46 22.26
CA LYS A 82 -10.60 -11.81 22.80
C LYS A 82 -12.04 -12.32 22.72
N GLN A 83 -13.01 -11.50 23.13
CA GLN A 83 -14.43 -11.85 23.08
C GLN A 83 -14.93 -12.02 21.65
N LEU A 84 -14.57 -11.10 20.75
CA LEU A 84 -14.93 -11.20 19.34
C LEU A 84 -14.30 -12.42 18.66
N LYS A 85 -13.05 -12.76 19.01
CA LYS A 85 -12.39 -13.96 18.48
C LYS A 85 -13.06 -15.25 18.91
N ALA A 86 -13.60 -15.29 20.12
CA ALA A 86 -14.37 -16.45 20.62
C ALA A 86 -15.69 -16.61 19.85
N LEU A 87 -16.39 -15.50 19.54
CA LEU A 87 -17.65 -15.51 18.79
C LEU A 87 -17.46 -15.74 17.28
N TYR A 88 -16.37 -15.21 16.72
CA TYR A 88 -16.07 -15.23 15.28
C TYR A 88 -14.64 -15.79 15.05
N PRO A 89 -14.41 -17.09 15.24
CA PRO A 89 -13.06 -17.68 15.14
C PRO A 89 -12.46 -17.55 13.73
N GLN A 90 -13.28 -17.40 12.69
CA GLN A 90 -12.84 -17.20 11.30
C GLN A 90 -12.51 -15.74 10.96
N ALA A 91 -12.87 -14.79 11.84
CA ALA A 91 -12.55 -13.39 11.61
C ALA A 91 -11.05 -13.13 11.81
N GLU A 92 -10.45 -12.40 10.89
CA GLU A 92 -9.09 -11.88 11.03
C GLU A 92 -9.17 -10.55 11.77
N LEU A 93 -8.81 -10.56 13.06
CA LEU A 93 -8.85 -9.39 13.94
C LEU A 93 -7.43 -8.86 14.12
N LYS A 94 -7.24 -7.54 13.93
CA LYS A 94 -5.94 -6.87 14.05
C LYS A 94 -6.06 -5.57 14.82
N ASN A 95 -5.14 -5.37 15.76
CA ASN A 95 -4.88 -4.02 16.26
C ASN A 95 -4.27 -3.17 15.13
N GLN A 96 -4.74 -1.94 15.02
CA GLN A 96 -4.28 -0.95 14.08
C GLN A 96 -3.50 0.15 14.82
N THR A 97 -3.77 1.39 14.50
CA THR A 97 -3.11 2.56 15.04
C THR A 97 -3.59 2.89 16.45
N LEU A 98 -2.64 3.18 17.34
CA LEU A 98 -2.87 3.85 18.62
C LEU A 98 -2.49 5.32 18.47
N THR A 99 -3.42 6.22 18.74
CA THR A 99 -3.21 7.66 18.62
C THR A 99 -3.56 8.34 19.94
N SER A 100 -2.71 9.25 20.40
CA SER A 100 -2.99 10.10 21.56
C SER A 100 -3.09 11.56 21.13
N THR A 101 -4.10 12.24 21.62
CA THR A 101 -4.38 13.64 21.30
C THR A 101 -4.57 14.42 22.61
N PRO A 102 -3.88 15.57 22.80
CA PRO A 102 -4.11 16.42 23.97
C PRO A 102 -5.49 17.07 23.89
N ARG A 103 -6.15 17.16 25.03
CA ARG A 103 -7.41 17.90 25.20
C ARG A 103 -7.09 19.21 25.86
N TYR A 104 -7.57 20.30 25.26
CA TYR A 104 -7.32 21.65 25.74
C TYR A 104 -8.53 22.19 26.47
N SER A 105 -8.27 23.11 27.43
CA SER A 105 -9.30 23.93 28.06
C SER A 105 -9.97 24.85 27.03
N LYS A 106 -11.17 25.33 27.36
CA LYS A 106 -11.75 26.42 26.59
C LYS A 106 -10.87 27.67 26.82
N ALA A 107 -10.38 28.25 25.72
CA ALA A 107 -9.63 29.51 25.80
C ALA A 107 -10.53 30.62 26.38
N LYS A 108 -10.01 31.36 27.32
CA LYS A 108 -10.58 32.64 27.76
C LYS A 108 -9.95 33.75 26.92
N GLU A 109 -10.64 34.87 26.78
CA GLU A 109 -10.14 35.99 26.01
C GLU A 109 -8.78 36.47 26.56
N GLY A 110 -7.73 36.42 25.72
CA GLY A 110 -6.36 36.78 26.09
C GLY A 110 -5.51 35.69 26.76
N GLU A 111 -6.03 34.47 26.97
CA GLU A 111 -5.28 33.35 27.55
C GLU A 111 -5.05 32.25 26.52
N ALA A 112 -3.86 31.62 26.55
CA ALA A 112 -3.60 30.43 25.75
C ALA A 112 -4.33 29.21 26.35
N PRO A 113 -4.88 28.31 25.51
CA PRO A 113 -5.52 27.09 26.02
C PRO A 113 -4.48 26.14 26.66
N GLU A 114 -4.84 25.61 27.85
CA GLU A 114 -3.99 24.67 28.58
C GLU A 114 -4.40 23.22 28.31
N ILE A 115 -3.45 22.27 28.37
CA ILE A 115 -3.76 20.85 28.29
C ILE A 115 -4.44 20.40 29.58
N VAL A 116 -5.71 19.98 29.48
CA VAL A 116 -6.52 19.51 30.61
C VAL A 116 -6.64 18.01 30.70
N GLY A 117 -6.09 17.27 29.70
CA GLY A 117 -6.10 15.83 29.67
C GLY A 117 -5.69 15.30 28.29
N TRP A 118 -5.83 14.00 28.15
CA TRP A 118 -5.47 13.26 26.95
C TRP A 118 -6.63 12.38 26.51
N GLU A 119 -6.78 12.25 25.22
CA GLU A 119 -7.65 11.31 24.56
C GLU A 119 -6.81 10.30 23.79
N VAL A 120 -7.00 9.01 24.06
CA VAL A 120 -6.29 7.92 23.39
C VAL A 120 -7.29 7.07 22.63
N ARG A 121 -7.04 6.90 21.35
CA ARG A 121 -7.82 6.07 20.43
C ARG A 121 -7.00 4.87 19.98
N GLN A 122 -7.49 3.66 20.27
CA GLN A 122 -6.98 2.42 19.72
C GLN A 122 -7.91 1.94 18.62
N SER A 123 -7.43 1.93 17.37
CA SER A 123 -8.17 1.40 16.23
C SER A 123 -7.95 -0.11 16.09
N VAL A 124 -8.98 -0.79 15.62
CA VAL A 124 -9.01 -2.25 15.42
C VAL A 124 -9.70 -2.52 14.09
N SER A 125 -9.16 -3.43 13.28
CA SER A 125 -9.82 -3.91 12.08
C SER A 125 -10.24 -5.37 12.20
N ALA A 126 -11.38 -5.67 11.61
CA ALA A 126 -11.89 -7.03 11.45
C ALA A 126 -12.15 -7.31 9.97
N LYS A 127 -11.59 -8.43 9.46
CA LYS A 127 -11.89 -8.91 8.12
C LYS A 127 -12.71 -10.18 8.20
N LEU A 128 -13.83 -10.20 7.51
CA LEU A 128 -14.76 -11.31 7.44
C LEU A 128 -14.79 -11.85 6.02
N LYS A 129 -14.62 -13.16 5.84
CA LYS A 129 -14.68 -13.83 4.53
C LYS A 129 -16.10 -13.96 3.97
N ASN A 130 -17.11 -13.71 4.80
CA ASN A 130 -18.52 -13.70 4.38
C ASN A 130 -19.11 -12.31 4.69
N VAL A 131 -19.55 -11.63 3.66
CA VAL A 131 -20.14 -10.29 3.75
C VAL A 131 -21.45 -10.25 4.55
N GLU A 132 -22.22 -11.35 4.56
CA GLU A 132 -23.46 -11.45 5.30
C GLU A 132 -23.28 -11.43 6.82
N GLN A 133 -22.09 -11.81 7.28
CA GLN A 133 -21.74 -11.77 8.70
C GLN A 133 -21.39 -10.36 9.21
N ALA A 134 -21.29 -9.35 8.33
CA ALA A 134 -20.88 -8.01 8.72
C ALA A 134 -21.86 -7.39 9.73
N ALA A 135 -23.17 -7.46 9.49
CA ALA A 135 -24.17 -6.85 10.37
C ALA A 135 -24.20 -7.51 11.77
N PRO A 136 -24.34 -8.85 11.90
CA PRO A 136 -24.30 -9.50 13.22
C PRO A 136 -22.96 -9.32 13.94
N PHE A 137 -21.84 -9.25 13.19
CA PHE A 137 -20.55 -8.97 13.76
C PHE A 137 -20.50 -7.55 14.38
N VAL A 138 -20.95 -6.53 13.65
CA VAL A 138 -20.99 -5.14 14.16
C VAL A 138 -21.84 -5.05 15.42
N GLN A 139 -23.02 -5.68 15.45
CA GLN A 139 -23.87 -5.71 16.64
C GLN A 139 -23.16 -6.30 17.85
N SER A 140 -22.42 -7.39 17.65
CA SER A 140 -21.66 -8.04 18.72
C SER A 140 -20.48 -7.16 19.16
N ALA A 141 -19.79 -6.52 18.21
CA ALA A 141 -18.63 -5.69 18.46
C ALA A 141 -18.96 -4.40 19.23
N GLN A 142 -20.15 -3.83 19.04
CA GLN A 142 -20.59 -2.58 19.70
C GLN A 142 -20.66 -2.68 21.22
N LYS A 143 -20.63 -3.88 21.79
CA LYS A 143 -20.52 -4.09 23.25
C LYS A 143 -19.14 -3.68 23.79
N TYR A 144 -18.12 -3.69 22.97
CA TYR A 144 -16.72 -3.47 23.35
C TYR A 144 -16.09 -2.27 22.66
N PHE A 145 -16.52 -2.00 21.44
CA PHE A 145 -15.94 -1.03 20.53
C PHE A 145 -16.98 -0.04 20.02
N ALA A 146 -16.54 1.16 19.73
CA ALA A 146 -17.27 2.07 18.86
C ALA A 146 -17.06 1.67 17.39
N PHE A 147 -18.12 1.76 16.59
CA PHE A 147 -18.09 1.51 15.17
C PHE A 147 -17.54 2.73 14.42
N SER A 148 -16.66 2.49 13.44
CA SER A 148 -16.11 3.54 12.58
C SER A 148 -16.66 3.42 11.15
N SER A 149 -16.41 2.29 10.50
CA SER A 149 -16.85 2.06 9.12
C SER A 149 -16.92 0.58 8.79
N VAL A 150 -17.66 0.27 7.71
CA VAL A 150 -17.61 -1.02 7.04
C VAL A 150 -17.39 -0.79 5.55
N GLY A 151 -16.47 -1.57 4.98
CA GLY A 151 -16.22 -1.61 3.55
C GLY A 151 -16.37 -3.04 3.03
N PHE A 152 -16.74 -3.18 1.77
CA PHE A 152 -16.81 -4.47 1.09
C PHE A 152 -15.80 -4.48 -0.05
N GLN A 153 -15.09 -5.59 -0.21
CA GLN A 153 -14.05 -5.72 -1.21
C GLN A 153 -13.90 -7.17 -1.67
N LEU A 154 -13.14 -7.38 -2.72
CA LEU A 154 -12.68 -8.72 -3.11
C LEU A 154 -11.54 -9.17 -2.21
N SER A 155 -11.57 -10.43 -1.80
CA SER A 155 -10.41 -11.09 -1.19
C SER A 155 -9.21 -11.08 -2.15
N PRO A 156 -7.97 -11.23 -1.65
CA PRO A 156 -6.78 -11.32 -2.51
C PRO A 156 -6.90 -12.47 -3.53
N GLU A 157 -7.46 -13.60 -3.12
CA GLU A 157 -7.67 -14.78 -3.95
C GLU A 157 -8.67 -14.49 -5.09
N SER A 158 -9.83 -13.93 -4.77
CA SER A 158 -10.85 -13.55 -5.74
C SER A 158 -10.36 -12.46 -6.68
N ARG A 159 -9.59 -11.49 -6.17
CA ARG A 159 -8.97 -10.45 -6.97
C ARG A 159 -7.99 -11.02 -8.00
N ALA A 160 -7.15 -11.99 -7.60
CA ALA A 160 -6.23 -12.65 -8.52
C ALA A 160 -6.98 -13.41 -9.62
N ALA A 161 -8.03 -14.15 -9.27
CA ALA A 161 -8.87 -14.88 -10.24
C ALA A 161 -9.54 -13.93 -11.24
N VAL A 162 -10.07 -12.80 -10.76
CA VAL A 162 -10.67 -11.74 -11.58
C VAL A 162 -9.64 -11.11 -12.52
N GLN A 163 -8.41 -10.87 -12.03
CA GLN A 163 -7.34 -10.31 -12.86
C GLN A 163 -6.98 -11.25 -14.02
N ASP A 164 -6.89 -12.55 -13.78
CA ASP A 164 -6.65 -13.54 -14.84
C ASP A 164 -7.78 -13.57 -15.87
N GLN A 165 -9.02 -13.42 -15.42
CA GLN A 165 -10.17 -13.31 -16.31
C GLN A 165 -10.12 -12.05 -17.17
N LEU A 166 -9.79 -10.89 -16.57
CA LEU A 166 -9.64 -9.61 -17.26
C LEU A 166 -8.56 -9.69 -18.35
N VAL A 167 -7.41 -10.30 -18.05
CA VAL A 167 -6.33 -10.48 -19.04
C VAL A 167 -6.80 -11.31 -20.22
N ARG A 168 -7.49 -12.43 -19.98
CA ARG A 168 -8.03 -13.27 -21.06
C ARG A 168 -9.04 -12.53 -21.92
N GLU A 169 -9.94 -11.76 -21.30
CA GLU A 169 -10.94 -10.97 -22.03
C GLU A 169 -10.30 -9.82 -22.82
N ALA A 170 -9.31 -9.15 -22.25
CA ALA A 170 -8.53 -8.10 -22.96
C ALA A 170 -7.82 -8.67 -24.19
N ILE A 171 -7.19 -9.85 -24.09
CA ILE A 171 -6.55 -10.52 -25.23
C ILE A 171 -7.56 -10.90 -26.32
N LYS A 172 -8.74 -11.38 -25.92
CA LYS A 172 -9.84 -11.70 -26.86
C LYS A 172 -10.32 -10.45 -27.60
N ASN A 173 -10.54 -9.35 -26.87
CA ASN A 173 -10.98 -8.07 -27.43
C ASN A 173 -9.90 -7.49 -28.39
N MET A 174 -8.61 -7.58 -27.99
CA MET A 174 -7.49 -7.17 -28.84
C MET A 174 -7.48 -7.93 -30.16
N LYS A 175 -7.61 -9.27 -30.12
CA LYS A 175 -7.62 -10.09 -31.32
C LYS A 175 -8.83 -9.77 -32.23
N ALA A 176 -10.00 -9.51 -31.64
CA ALA A 176 -11.20 -9.13 -32.39
C ALA A 176 -11.00 -7.78 -33.11
N GLN A 177 -10.49 -6.77 -32.42
CA GLN A 177 -10.20 -5.46 -33.00
C GLN A 177 -9.12 -5.52 -34.08
N ALA A 178 -8.05 -6.28 -33.85
CA ALA A 178 -6.96 -6.44 -34.82
C ALA A 178 -7.49 -7.09 -36.14
N LYS A 179 -8.40 -8.06 -36.02
CA LYS A 179 -9.02 -8.70 -37.20
C LYS A 179 -9.82 -7.71 -38.04
N VAL A 180 -10.65 -6.88 -37.40
CA VAL A 180 -11.47 -5.86 -38.09
C VAL A 180 -10.62 -4.84 -38.82
N ILE A 181 -9.42 -4.53 -38.32
CA ILE A 181 -8.52 -3.54 -38.97
C ILE A 181 -7.73 -4.16 -40.11
N ALA A 182 -7.52 -5.49 -40.07
CA ALA A 182 -6.77 -6.23 -41.11
C ALA A 182 -7.64 -6.62 -42.34
N GLU A 183 -8.96 -6.53 -42.25
CA GLU A 183 -9.93 -6.72 -43.34
C GLU A 183 -10.13 -5.40 -44.12
#